data_1aacd4dfd03796390137595ebddec34d
#
_entry.id   1aacd4dfd03796390137595ebddec34d
#
_cell.length_a   1.000
_cell.length_b   1.000
_cell.length_c   1.000
_cell.angle_alpha   90.00
_cell.angle_beta   90.00
_cell.angle_gamma   90.00
#
_symmetry.space_group_name_H-M   'P 1'
#
loop_
_entity.id
_entity.type
_entity.pdbx_description
1 polymer ?
#
loop_
_entity_poly.entity_id
_entity_poly.type
_entity_poly.pdbx_seq_one_letter_code
_entity_poly.pdbx_strand_id
1 'polypeptide(L)'
;MNVRPLESADRATYDELALRHGTLFNRWDWLDLFGDRMQALGLFDEGGTLVGGLSIFQDRRLGLRIWRRAPFTPSCGPFFAPKAQNPVAILEERRAALDAMADHVEREAPAICMLPLDRRIQDVLPFFWRGFKVVPNYTYLLDLAPAPEELLKNMSPERRKNIGKAGRDGLVVRAETDLRVVRELVLGTFRRQEKFVDETCLDAVLFRYARPSNSFAFVTCRDEMPIAACFVVHDGQTAYYLLGGYHAAERHHGAGAAAMFAAIRHARDAGLKTFDFEGSVIPAIERYFRGFGGQATPYFTINKAWLPIEIALKFSKRNFF
;
A
#
# COMPACT_ATOMS: atom_id res chain seq x y z
N MET A 1 17.87 -18.81 9.79
CA MET A 1 17.85 -17.52 9.04
C MET A 1 18.14 -16.36 9.98
N ASN A 2 18.63 -15.22 9.46
CA ASN A 2 18.93 -14.01 10.23
C ASN A 2 18.46 -12.75 9.49
N VAL A 3 18.08 -11.73 10.27
CA VAL A 3 17.72 -10.39 9.77
C VAL A 3 18.75 -9.38 10.24
N ARG A 4 19.32 -8.63 9.30
CA ARG A 4 20.24 -7.54 9.59
C ARG A 4 20.08 -6.36 8.60
N PRO A 5 20.53 -5.15 8.94
CA PRO A 5 20.63 -4.06 7.98
C PRO A 5 21.45 -4.46 6.75
N LEU A 6 21.03 -3.94 5.59
CA LEU A 6 21.77 -4.13 4.34
C LEU A 6 23.02 -3.24 4.31
N GLU A 7 24.10 -3.79 3.78
CA GLU A 7 25.27 -3.05 3.40
C GLU A 7 25.15 -2.55 1.95
N SER A 8 26.00 -1.61 1.56
CA SER A 8 25.98 -1.05 0.20
C SER A 8 26.17 -2.13 -0.89
N ALA A 9 26.93 -3.18 -0.58
CA ALA A 9 27.16 -4.32 -1.48
C ALA A 9 25.90 -5.18 -1.69
N ASP A 10 24.99 -5.22 -0.70
CA ASP A 10 23.78 -6.03 -0.76
C ASP A 10 22.68 -5.38 -1.64
N ARG A 11 22.79 -4.07 -1.93
CA ARG A 11 21.74 -3.27 -2.56
C ARG A 11 21.25 -3.85 -3.89
N ALA A 12 22.15 -4.20 -4.77
CA ALA A 12 21.78 -4.71 -6.11
C ALA A 12 21.06 -6.05 -6.02
N THR A 13 21.56 -6.97 -5.20
CA THR A 13 20.93 -8.27 -4.95
C THR A 13 19.56 -8.14 -4.28
N TYR A 14 19.46 -7.21 -3.31
CA TYR A 14 18.18 -6.92 -2.67
C TYR A 14 17.13 -6.42 -3.67
N ASP A 15 17.49 -5.46 -4.54
CA ASP A 15 16.56 -4.88 -5.50
C ASP A 15 16.12 -5.90 -6.56
N GLU A 16 17.02 -6.79 -6.98
CA GLU A 16 16.69 -7.91 -7.87
C GLU A 16 15.71 -8.90 -7.21
N LEU A 17 15.92 -9.24 -5.94
CA LEU A 17 15.00 -10.07 -5.17
C LEU A 17 13.64 -9.39 -4.95
N ALA A 18 13.64 -8.08 -4.64
CA ALA A 18 12.43 -7.29 -4.48
C ALA A 18 11.63 -7.21 -5.79
N LEU A 19 12.29 -7.09 -6.93
CA LEU A 19 11.66 -7.11 -8.25
C LEU A 19 10.95 -8.44 -8.54
N ARG A 20 11.55 -9.57 -8.17
CA ARG A 20 11.02 -10.91 -8.47
C ARG A 20 10.01 -11.41 -7.43
N HIS A 21 10.21 -11.07 -6.17
CA HIS A 21 9.49 -11.67 -5.04
C HIS A 21 8.78 -10.65 -4.15
N GLY A 22 9.08 -9.36 -4.28
CA GLY A 22 8.47 -8.27 -3.55
C GLY A 22 7.33 -7.59 -4.30
N THR A 23 7.17 -6.33 -3.99
CA THR A 23 6.31 -5.35 -4.68
C THR A 23 7.14 -4.11 -5.00
N LEU A 24 6.58 -3.15 -5.75
CA LEU A 24 7.24 -1.87 -5.97
C LEU A 24 7.64 -1.17 -4.65
N PHE A 25 6.88 -1.39 -3.58
CA PHE A 25 7.10 -0.78 -2.26
C PHE A 25 8.31 -1.34 -1.51
N ASN A 26 8.87 -2.45 -1.98
CA ASN A 26 10.10 -3.02 -1.45
C ASN A 26 11.33 -2.62 -2.27
N ARG A 27 11.16 -2.02 -3.45
CA ARG A 27 12.25 -1.66 -4.33
C ARG A 27 12.99 -0.41 -3.84
N TRP A 28 14.25 -0.34 -4.19
CA TRP A 28 15.13 0.69 -3.68
C TRP A 28 14.73 2.10 -4.12
N ASP A 29 14.22 2.26 -5.34
CA ASP A 29 13.72 3.53 -5.86
C ASP A 29 12.51 4.08 -5.07
N TRP A 30 11.71 3.17 -4.47
CA TRP A 30 10.65 3.56 -3.54
C TRP A 30 11.20 3.88 -2.14
N LEU A 31 12.12 3.06 -1.63
CA LEU A 31 12.68 3.21 -0.29
C LEU A 31 13.47 4.53 -0.14
N ASP A 32 14.23 4.91 -1.17
CA ASP A 32 15.01 6.16 -1.22
C ASP A 32 14.15 7.44 -1.09
N LEU A 33 12.84 7.37 -1.31
CA LEU A 33 11.93 8.52 -1.14
C LEU A 33 11.90 9.05 0.30
N PHE A 34 12.18 8.18 1.26
CA PHE A 34 12.00 8.45 2.69
C PHE A 34 13.31 8.72 3.42
N GLY A 35 14.44 8.68 2.70
CA GLY A 35 15.78 8.99 3.24
C GLY A 35 16.15 8.14 4.46
N ASP A 36 16.87 8.73 5.40
CA ASP A 36 17.40 8.06 6.61
C ASP A 36 16.30 7.49 7.55
N ARG A 37 15.04 7.85 7.32
CA ARG A 37 13.90 7.29 8.08
C ARG A 37 13.51 5.90 7.59
N MET A 38 13.96 5.48 6.40
CA MET A 38 13.71 4.15 5.86
C MET A 38 14.91 3.24 6.07
N GLN A 39 14.69 2.12 6.74
CA GLN A 39 15.67 1.07 6.91
C GLN A 39 15.25 -0.15 6.11
N ALA A 40 16.06 -0.51 5.12
CA ALA A 40 15.94 -1.80 4.45
C ALA A 40 16.72 -2.86 5.24
N LEU A 41 16.07 -3.99 5.50
CA LEU A 41 16.63 -5.13 6.21
C LEU A 41 16.69 -6.32 5.26
N GLY A 42 17.81 -7.01 5.23
CA GLY A 42 17.99 -8.26 4.49
C GLY A 42 17.65 -9.47 5.35
N LEU A 43 17.02 -10.46 4.70
CA LEU A 43 16.88 -11.82 5.20
C LEU A 43 18.00 -12.67 4.63
N PHE A 44 18.82 -13.24 5.52
CA PHE A 44 19.95 -14.08 5.16
C PHE A 44 19.74 -15.51 5.62
N ASP A 45 20.08 -16.46 4.76
CA ASP A 45 20.05 -17.88 5.15
C ASP A 45 21.24 -18.24 6.08
N GLU A 46 21.34 -19.51 6.45
CA GLU A 46 22.42 -20.00 7.33
C GLU A 46 23.80 -19.90 6.69
N GLY A 47 23.87 -19.92 5.37
CA GLY A 47 25.11 -19.70 4.59
C GLY A 47 25.49 -18.23 4.40
N GLY A 48 24.69 -17.29 4.94
CA GLY A 48 24.92 -15.85 4.78
C GLY A 48 24.50 -15.29 3.42
N THR A 49 23.75 -16.05 2.62
CA THR A 49 23.20 -15.58 1.34
C THR A 49 21.94 -14.75 1.57
N LEU A 50 21.85 -13.59 0.92
CA LEU A 50 20.66 -12.76 0.93
C LEU A 50 19.54 -13.47 0.13
N VAL A 51 18.43 -13.77 0.79
CA VAL A 51 17.29 -14.52 0.22
C VAL A 51 15.98 -13.74 0.22
N GLY A 52 15.97 -12.54 0.76
CA GLY A 52 14.78 -11.69 0.83
C GLY A 52 15.00 -10.46 1.68
N GLY A 53 13.91 -9.78 2.04
CA GLY A 53 14.01 -8.61 2.88
C GLY A 53 12.68 -8.00 3.28
N LEU A 54 12.78 -6.91 4.03
CA LEU A 54 11.66 -6.09 4.47
C LEU A 54 12.14 -4.65 4.66
N SER A 55 11.20 -3.73 4.76
CA SER A 55 11.50 -2.33 5.01
C SER A 55 10.78 -1.82 6.25
N ILE A 56 11.46 -1.02 7.04
CA ILE A 56 10.91 -0.42 8.27
C ILE A 56 11.09 1.08 8.21
N PHE A 57 10.00 1.82 8.35
CA PHE A 57 10.07 3.25 8.52
C PHE A 57 10.21 3.57 10.00
N GLN A 58 11.34 4.20 10.32
CA GLN A 58 11.69 4.58 11.68
C GLN A 58 11.21 6.01 11.96
N ASP A 59 10.41 6.13 12.99
CA ASP A 59 9.93 7.41 13.49
C ASP A 59 10.35 7.58 14.96
N ARG A 60 10.39 8.82 15.42
CA ARG A 60 10.67 9.14 16.83
C ARG A 60 9.61 10.08 17.35
N ARG A 61 9.07 9.78 18.53
CA ARG A 61 8.12 10.64 19.21
C ARG A 61 8.45 10.70 20.69
N LEU A 62 8.68 11.88 21.21
CA LEU A 62 9.14 12.07 22.61
C LEU A 62 10.36 11.20 22.97
N GLY A 63 11.32 11.07 22.05
CA GLY A 63 12.50 10.23 22.21
C GLY A 63 12.30 8.73 22.02
N LEU A 64 11.05 8.26 21.93
CA LEU A 64 10.71 6.84 21.73
C LEU A 64 10.85 6.43 20.29
N ARG A 65 11.46 5.26 20.03
CA ARG A 65 11.54 4.66 18.68
C ARG A 65 10.19 4.04 18.30
N ILE A 66 9.69 4.38 17.13
CA ILE A 66 8.45 3.84 16.57
C ILE A 66 8.77 3.24 15.22
N TRP A 67 8.44 1.96 15.05
CA TRP A 67 8.53 1.25 13.78
C TRP A 67 7.15 1.13 13.15
N ARG A 68 7.02 1.56 11.92
CA ARG A 68 5.77 1.55 11.18
C ARG A 68 6.02 1.48 9.67
N ARG A 69 4.96 1.41 8.90
CA ARG A 69 5.06 1.62 7.45
C ARG A 69 5.36 3.08 7.13
N ALA A 70 6.03 3.32 6.00
CA ALA A 70 6.19 4.67 5.47
C ALA A 70 4.84 5.25 5.03
N PRO A 71 4.72 6.58 4.95
CA PRO A 71 3.57 7.22 4.30
C PRO A 71 3.35 6.66 2.89
N PHE A 72 2.09 6.51 2.49
CA PHE A 72 1.70 5.99 1.15
C PHE A 72 2.27 4.60 0.80
N THR A 73 2.72 3.84 1.78
CA THR A 73 3.28 2.50 1.58
C THR A 73 2.34 1.47 2.23
N PRO A 74 1.75 0.55 1.46
CA PRO A 74 0.75 -0.38 1.99
C PRO A 74 1.32 -1.41 2.94
N SER A 75 2.50 -1.97 2.64
CA SER A 75 3.13 -3.01 3.44
C SER A 75 4.64 -2.80 3.60
N CYS A 76 5.19 -3.41 4.65
CA CYS A 76 6.62 -3.44 4.94
C CYS A 76 7.33 -4.67 4.34
N GLY A 77 6.61 -5.54 3.66
CA GLY A 77 7.05 -6.89 3.31
C GLY A 77 6.61 -7.90 4.39
N PRO A 78 7.38 -8.93 4.72
CA PRO A 78 8.59 -9.34 4.03
C PRO A 78 8.32 -9.94 2.65
N PHE A 79 9.38 -10.01 1.86
CA PHE A 79 9.45 -10.83 0.65
C PHE A 79 10.66 -11.75 0.74
N PHE A 80 10.59 -12.93 0.09
CA PHE A 80 11.75 -13.81 0.03
C PHE A 80 11.63 -14.80 -1.13
N ALA A 81 12.77 -15.29 -1.60
CA ALA A 81 12.93 -16.31 -2.61
C ALA A 81 13.06 -17.69 -1.94
N PRO A 82 12.04 -18.57 -1.96
CA PRO A 82 12.18 -19.92 -1.44
C PRO A 82 13.17 -20.71 -2.30
N LYS A 83 14.03 -21.50 -1.65
CA LYS A 83 14.94 -22.45 -2.32
C LYS A 83 14.30 -23.82 -2.50
N ALA A 84 13.40 -24.16 -1.58
CA ALA A 84 12.68 -25.42 -1.61
C ALA A 84 11.68 -25.47 -2.77
N GLN A 85 11.38 -26.69 -3.24
CA GLN A 85 10.43 -26.92 -4.32
C GLN A 85 9.14 -27.60 -3.83
N ASN A 86 9.19 -28.35 -2.73
CA ASN A 86 7.98 -28.94 -2.21
C ASN A 86 7.22 -28.01 -1.24
N PRO A 87 5.89 -28.10 -1.20
CA PRO A 87 5.07 -27.18 -0.42
C PRO A 87 5.38 -27.11 1.07
N VAL A 88 5.73 -28.24 1.69
CA VAL A 88 6.04 -28.32 3.13
C VAL A 88 7.34 -27.59 3.43
N ALA A 89 8.40 -27.86 2.67
CA ALA A 89 9.68 -27.19 2.86
C ALA A 89 9.61 -25.69 2.55
N ILE A 90 8.82 -25.27 1.55
CA ILE A 90 8.53 -23.84 1.29
C ILE A 90 7.87 -23.20 2.51
N LEU A 91 6.90 -23.89 3.14
CA LEU A 91 6.25 -23.38 4.35
C LEU A 91 7.22 -23.26 5.52
N GLU A 92 8.11 -24.24 5.69
CA GLU A 92 9.15 -24.21 6.72
C GLU A 92 10.14 -23.07 6.51
N GLU A 93 10.61 -22.85 5.27
CA GLU A 93 11.46 -21.69 4.94
C GLU A 93 10.74 -20.37 5.23
N ARG A 94 9.46 -20.27 4.90
CA ARG A 94 8.63 -19.10 5.21
C ARG A 94 8.55 -18.84 6.70
N ARG A 95 8.26 -19.87 7.48
CA ARG A 95 8.21 -19.75 8.94
C ARG A 95 9.56 -19.32 9.52
N ALA A 96 10.65 -19.92 9.07
CA ALA A 96 11.99 -19.53 9.51
C ALA A 96 12.30 -18.05 9.20
N ALA A 97 11.83 -17.53 8.06
CA ALA A 97 11.97 -16.12 7.72
C ALA A 97 11.16 -15.21 8.65
N LEU A 98 9.90 -15.58 8.94
CA LEU A 98 9.02 -14.81 9.84
C LEU A 98 9.47 -14.91 11.31
N ASP A 99 10.00 -16.06 11.74
CA ASP A 99 10.64 -16.23 13.04
C ASP A 99 11.85 -15.31 13.18
N ALA A 100 12.74 -15.27 12.19
CA ALA A 100 13.90 -14.38 12.20
C ALA A 100 13.50 -12.89 12.22
N MET A 101 12.42 -12.54 11.53
CA MET A 101 11.85 -11.18 11.58
C MET A 101 11.32 -10.84 12.98
N ALA A 102 10.57 -11.76 13.60
CA ALA A 102 10.02 -11.57 14.94
C ALA A 102 11.14 -11.43 15.98
N ASP A 103 12.17 -12.28 15.91
CA ASP A 103 13.36 -12.20 16.76
C ASP A 103 14.11 -10.87 16.58
N HIS A 104 14.19 -10.35 15.34
CA HIS A 104 14.79 -9.05 15.09
C HIS A 104 14.01 -7.92 15.75
N VAL A 105 12.67 -7.91 15.61
CA VAL A 105 11.82 -6.91 16.25
C VAL A 105 11.96 -6.97 17.78
N GLU A 106 12.04 -8.16 18.38
CA GLU A 106 12.20 -8.34 19.81
C GLU A 106 13.57 -7.85 20.32
N ARG A 107 14.66 -8.15 19.61
CA ARG A 107 16.01 -7.66 19.95
C ARG A 107 16.10 -6.14 19.87
N GLU A 108 15.54 -5.55 18.83
CA GLU A 108 15.57 -4.10 18.64
C GLU A 108 14.64 -3.37 19.61
N ALA A 109 13.60 -4.04 20.08
CA ALA A 109 12.65 -3.57 21.07
C ALA A 109 12.20 -2.11 20.86
N PRO A 110 11.62 -1.74 19.69
CA PRO A 110 11.04 -0.42 19.52
C PRO A 110 9.92 -0.20 20.54
N ALA A 111 9.73 1.04 20.99
CA ALA A 111 8.68 1.36 21.95
C ALA A 111 7.28 1.04 21.40
N ILE A 112 7.11 1.18 20.08
CA ILE A 112 5.91 0.80 19.34
C ILE A 112 6.36 0.20 18.01
N CYS A 113 5.80 -0.96 17.67
CA CYS A 113 5.94 -1.63 16.39
C CYS A 113 4.54 -1.82 15.78
N MET A 114 4.33 -1.35 14.55
CA MET A 114 3.09 -1.51 13.78
C MET A 114 3.46 -1.76 12.31
N LEU A 115 3.64 -3.02 11.94
CA LEU A 115 4.13 -3.40 10.62
C LEU A 115 3.06 -4.16 9.84
N PRO A 116 2.44 -3.55 8.83
CA PRO A 116 1.58 -4.28 7.90
C PRO A 116 2.43 -5.19 7.02
N LEU A 117 2.06 -6.46 7.01
CA LEU A 117 2.71 -7.48 6.21
C LEU A 117 2.18 -7.46 4.77
N ASP A 118 2.98 -7.97 3.85
CA ASP A 118 2.52 -8.20 2.48
C ASP A 118 1.33 -9.18 2.49
N ARG A 119 0.32 -8.93 1.63
CA ARG A 119 -0.90 -9.76 1.55
C ARG A 119 -0.63 -11.24 1.21
N ARG A 120 0.53 -11.57 0.66
CA ARG A 120 0.95 -12.95 0.39
C ARG A 120 1.42 -13.70 1.65
N ILE A 121 1.63 -12.98 2.76
CA ILE A 121 1.98 -13.55 4.05
C ILE A 121 0.69 -13.90 4.79
N GLN A 122 0.29 -15.17 4.72
CA GLN A 122 -0.95 -15.68 5.33
C GLN A 122 -0.69 -16.41 6.65
N ASP A 123 0.51 -16.97 6.85
CA ASP A 123 0.92 -17.58 8.11
C ASP A 123 1.57 -16.53 9.01
N VAL A 124 0.90 -16.16 10.07
CA VAL A 124 1.35 -15.15 11.05
C VAL A 124 1.59 -15.76 12.43
N LEU A 125 1.57 -17.08 12.53
CA LEU A 125 1.76 -17.81 13.79
C LEU A 125 3.09 -17.48 14.51
N PRO A 126 4.22 -17.27 13.81
CA PRO A 126 5.46 -16.86 14.48
C PRO A 126 5.32 -15.58 15.32
N PHE A 127 4.56 -14.63 14.84
CA PHE A 127 4.27 -13.38 15.58
C PHE A 127 3.24 -13.60 16.69
N PHE A 128 2.20 -14.38 16.41
CA PHE A 128 1.16 -14.67 17.41
C PHE A 128 1.75 -15.38 18.64
N TRP A 129 2.60 -16.40 18.45
CA TRP A 129 3.24 -17.13 19.53
C TRP A 129 4.18 -16.27 20.40
N ARG A 130 4.72 -15.19 19.82
CA ARG A 130 5.56 -14.20 20.53
C ARG A 130 4.76 -13.04 21.14
N GLY A 131 3.42 -13.16 21.19
CA GLY A 131 2.55 -12.18 21.81
C GLY A 131 2.37 -10.87 21.02
N PHE A 132 2.64 -10.89 19.72
CA PHE A 132 2.22 -9.77 18.87
C PHE A 132 0.70 -9.78 18.71
N LYS A 133 0.09 -8.61 18.74
CA LYS A 133 -1.29 -8.45 18.30
C LYS A 133 -1.33 -8.53 16.78
N VAL A 134 -2.03 -9.54 16.26
CA VAL A 134 -2.28 -9.71 14.83
C VAL A 134 -3.63 -9.05 14.49
N VAL A 135 -3.60 -8.04 13.64
CA VAL A 135 -4.79 -7.27 13.24
C VAL A 135 -5.09 -7.55 11.76
N PRO A 136 -6.23 -8.16 11.44
CA PRO A 136 -6.64 -8.35 10.06
C PRO A 136 -7.06 -7.01 9.44
N ASN A 137 -6.61 -6.77 8.22
CA ASN A 137 -7.02 -5.70 7.34
C ASN A 137 -7.46 -6.31 6.02
N TYR A 138 -8.09 -5.52 5.16
CA TYR A 138 -8.57 -5.99 3.86
C TYR A 138 -8.26 -4.98 2.78
N THR A 139 -7.77 -5.47 1.65
CA THR A 139 -7.81 -4.75 0.38
C THR A 139 -8.82 -5.40 -0.56
N TYR A 140 -9.05 -4.78 -1.71
CA TYR A 140 -9.87 -5.31 -2.79
C TYR A 140 -9.01 -5.44 -4.04
N LEU A 141 -8.93 -6.65 -4.58
CA LEU A 141 -8.18 -6.95 -5.80
C LEU A 141 -9.16 -7.18 -6.95
N LEU A 142 -9.09 -6.35 -7.97
CA LEU A 142 -9.88 -6.50 -9.19
C LEU A 142 -9.03 -7.16 -10.27
N ASP A 143 -9.51 -8.28 -10.81
CA ASP A 143 -8.94 -8.89 -12.00
C ASP A 143 -9.23 -8.01 -13.22
N LEU A 144 -8.20 -7.68 -13.98
CA LEU A 144 -8.28 -6.83 -15.16
C LEU A 144 -8.44 -7.62 -16.49
N ALA A 145 -8.52 -8.95 -16.44
CA ALA A 145 -8.73 -9.77 -17.65
C ALA A 145 -10.06 -9.49 -18.37
N PRO A 146 -11.21 -9.25 -17.66
CA PRO A 146 -12.49 -9.00 -18.33
C PRO A 146 -12.50 -7.71 -19.16
N ALA A 147 -13.38 -7.65 -20.17
CA ALA A 147 -13.60 -6.44 -20.96
C ALA A 147 -14.15 -5.28 -20.10
N PRO A 148 -13.92 -4.00 -20.48
CA PRO A 148 -14.38 -2.85 -19.70
C PRO A 148 -15.88 -2.85 -19.42
N GLU A 149 -16.69 -3.31 -20.35
CA GLU A 149 -18.14 -3.42 -20.21
C GLU A 149 -18.53 -4.46 -19.16
N GLU A 150 -17.79 -5.56 -19.09
CA GLU A 150 -17.98 -6.60 -18.10
C GLU A 150 -17.51 -6.14 -16.71
N LEU A 151 -16.35 -5.48 -16.63
CA LEU A 151 -15.89 -4.84 -15.39
C LEU A 151 -16.93 -3.87 -14.86
N LEU A 152 -17.49 -3.01 -15.73
CA LEU A 152 -18.57 -2.08 -15.36
C LEU A 152 -19.82 -2.82 -14.89
N LYS A 153 -20.25 -3.88 -15.62
CA LYS A 153 -21.41 -4.69 -15.25
C LYS A 153 -21.28 -5.34 -13.89
N ASN A 154 -20.09 -5.78 -13.52
CA ASN A 154 -19.79 -6.43 -12.25
C ASN A 154 -19.67 -5.45 -11.05
N MET A 155 -19.66 -4.15 -11.31
CA MET A 155 -19.73 -3.14 -10.24
C MET A 155 -21.10 -3.09 -9.57
N SER A 156 -21.15 -2.61 -8.34
CA SER A 156 -22.40 -2.38 -7.65
C SER A 156 -23.32 -1.41 -8.43
N PRO A 157 -24.66 -1.53 -8.27
CA PRO A 157 -25.60 -0.59 -8.90
C PRO A 157 -25.29 0.87 -8.58
N GLU A 158 -24.82 1.14 -7.36
CA GLU A 158 -24.44 2.49 -6.93
C GLU A 158 -23.22 3.02 -7.72
N ARG A 159 -22.18 2.20 -7.93
CA ARG A 159 -20.99 2.61 -8.70
C ARG A 159 -21.35 2.87 -10.16
N ARG A 160 -22.12 1.97 -10.78
CA ARG A 160 -22.61 2.17 -12.17
C ARG A 160 -23.43 3.46 -12.29
N LYS A 161 -24.36 3.70 -11.35
CA LYS A 161 -25.17 4.93 -11.33
C LYS A 161 -24.29 6.18 -11.20
N ASN A 162 -23.27 6.15 -10.34
CA ASN A 162 -22.38 7.27 -10.11
C ASN A 162 -21.53 7.59 -11.35
N ILE A 163 -20.95 6.56 -11.99
CA ILE A 163 -20.19 6.72 -13.23
C ILE A 163 -21.10 7.26 -14.35
N GLY A 164 -22.27 6.67 -14.55
CA GLY A 164 -23.22 7.13 -15.55
C GLY A 164 -23.78 8.54 -15.28
N LYS A 165 -23.92 8.91 -13.98
CA LYS A 165 -24.34 10.28 -13.61
C LYS A 165 -23.27 11.30 -13.98
N ALA A 166 -21.98 11.00 -13.74
CA ALA A 166 -20.90 11.90 -14.14
C ALA A 166 -20.97 12.25 -15.62
N GLY A 167 -21.16 11.27 -16.51
CA GLY A 167 -21.29 11.51 -17.94
C GLY A 167 -22.56 12.31 -18.31
N ARG A 168 -23.72 11.97 -17.72
CA ARG A 168 -24.95 12.71 -17.99
C ARG A 168 -24.92 14.17 -17.53
N ASP A 169 -24.18 14.44 -16.45
CA ASP A 169 -24.03 15.79 -15.89
C ASP A 169 -22.87 16.56 -16.56
N GLY A 170 -22.36 16.05 -17.69
CA GLY A 170 -21.38 16.74 -18.54
C GLY A 170 -19.96 16.74 -17.98
N LEU A 171 -19.64 15.89 -16.98
CA LEU A 171 -18.27 15.81 -16.49
C LEU A 171 -17.37 15.10 -17.49
N VAL A 172 -16.17 15.66 -17.69
CA VAL A 172 -15.14 15.12 -18.57
C VAL A 172 -14.05 14.45 -17.76
N VAL A 173 -13.67 13.23 -18.12
CA VAL A 173 -12.52 12.53 -17.52
C VAL A 173 -11.35 12.56 -18.50
N ARG A 174 -10.19 13.01 -18.03
CA ARG A 174 -8.96 13.05 -18.83
C ARG A 174 -7.77 12.52 -18.07
N ALA A 175 -6.79 12.01 -18.79
CA ALA A 175 -5.48 11.73 -18.22
C ALA A 175 -4.83 13.03 -17.75
N GLU A 176 -4.13 12.99 -16.63
CA GLU A 176 -3.46 14.15 -16.06
C GLU A 176 -1.97 13.90 -15.92
N THR A 177 -1.18 14.76 -16.53
CA THR A 177 0.29 14.70 -16.48
C THR A 177 0.89 15.73 -15.53
N ASP A 178 0.13 16.82 -15.26
CA ASP A 178 0.53 17.79 -14.24
C ASP A 178 0.12 17.28 -12.85
N LEU A 179 1.02 16.60 -12.17
CA LEU A 179 0.76 16.04 -10.85
C LEU A 179 0.56 17.09 -9.75
N ARG A 180 0.79 18.39 -10.03
CA ARG A 180 0.41 19.49 -9.12
C ARG A 180 -1.10 19.55 -8.94
N VAL A 181 -1.87 19.29 -10.01
CA VAL A 181 -3.33 19.17 -9.94
C VAL A 181 -3.76 18.04 -9.01
N VAL A 182 -3.13 16.89 -9.12
CA VAL A 182 -3.39 15.74 -8.23
C VAL A 182 -3.06 16.11 -6.77
N ARG A 183 -1.90 16.72 -6.54
CA ARG A 183 -1.46 17.19 -5.22
C ARG A 183 -2.50 18.07 -4.54
N GLU A 184 -2.98 19.10 -5.23
CA GLU A 184 -3.95 20.04 -4.65
C GLU A 184 -5.28 19.36 -4.29
N LEU A 185 -5.80 18.48 -5.14
CA LEU A 185 -7.02 17.73 -4.86
C LEU A 185 -6.85 16.76 -3.67
N VAL A 186 -5.68 16.11 -3.56
CA VAL A 186 -5.33 15.24 -2.43
C VAL A 186 -5.26 16.05 -1.15
N LEU A 187 -4.50 17.15 -1.13
CA LEU A 187 -4.40 18.05 0.03
C LEU A 187 -5.77 18.61 0.45
N GLY A 188 -6.59 18.99 -0.52
CA GLY A 188 -7.98 19.43 -0.29
C GLY A 188 -8.81 18.37 0.44
N THR A 189 -8.59 17.09 0.11
CA THR A 189 -9.26 15.97 0.78
C THR A 189 -8.79 15.78 2.22
N PHE A 190 -7.48 15.84 2.47
CA PHE A 190 -6.91 15.72 3.82
C PHE A 190 -7.34 16.88 4.73
N ARG A 191 -7.25 18.13 4.23
CA ARG A 191 -7.71 19.34 4.97
C ARG A 191 -9.17 19.20 5.39
N ARG A 192 -10.06 18.77 4.48
CA ARG A 192 -11.50 18.58 4.79
C ARG A 192 -11.75 17.48 5.84
N GLN A 193 -10.89 16.46 5.88
CA GLN A 193 -10.99 15.37 6.85
C GLN A 193 -10.28 15.69 8.17
N GLU A 194 -9.69 16.87 8.29
CA GLU A 194 -8.85 17.26 9.45
C GLU A 194 -7.75 16.25 9.75
N LYS A 195 -7.21 15.62 8.70
CA LYS A 195 -6.16 14.63 8.79
C LYS A 195 -4.82 15.23 8.39
N PHE A 196 -3.80 14.88 9.18
CA PHE A 196 -2.43 15.18 8.83
C PHE A 196 -1.99 14.38 7.61
N VAL A 197 -1.27 15.03 6.72
CA VAL A 197 -0.53 14.42 5.62
C VAL A 197 0.92 14.90 5.67
N ASP A 198 1.85 13.98 5.47
CA ASP A 198 3.26 14.31 5.30
C ASP A 198 3.46 14.83 3.85
N GLU A 199 3.42 16.16 3.69
CA GLU A 199 3.53 16.79 2.38
C GLU A 199 4.88 16.51 1.72
N THR A 200 5.96 16.40 2.49
CA THR A 200 7.29 16.04 1.95
C THR A 200 7.27 14.65 1.32
N CYS A 201 6.64 13.68 1.98
CA CYS A 201 6.48 12.33 1.44
C CYS A 201 5.51 12.32 0.24
N LEU A 202 4.45 13.12 0.28
CA LEU A 202 3.52 13.26 -0.86
C LEU A 202 4.26 13.80 -2.09
N ASP A 203 5.05 14.85 -1.91
CA ASP A 203 5.84 15.48 -2.97
C ASP A 203 6.92 14.52 -3.50
N ALA A 204 7.54 13.74 -2.63
CA ALA A 204 8.49 12.70 -3.04
C ALA A 204 7.84 11.65 -3.94
N VAL A 205 6.63 11.18 -3.58
CA VAL A 205 5.87 10.23 -4.41
C VAL A 205 5.48 10.85 -5.75
N LEU A 206 4.91 12.05 -5.76
CA LEU A 206 4.37 12.66 -6.97
C LEU A 206 5.47 13.21 -7.91
N PHE A 207 6.58 13.76 -7.36
CA PHE A 207 7.55 14.49 -8.18
C PHE A 207 8.94 13.85 -8.27
N ARG A 208 9.24 12.85 -7.40
CA ARG A 208 10.51 12.12 -7.46
C ARG A 208 10.35 10.69 -7.94
N TYR A 209 9.27 10.00 -7.52
CA TYR A 209 9.03 8.60 -7.93
C TYR A 209 8.22 8.49 -9.21
N ALA A 210 7.11 9.23 -9.33
CA ALA A 210 6.16 9.08 -10.44
C ALA A 210 6.81 9.39 -11.80
N ARG A 211 6.62 8.48 -12.73
CA ARG A 211 7.03 8.57 -14.14
C ARG A 211 5.99 7.90 -15.02
N PRO A 212 5.90 8.24 -16.32
CA PRO A 212 4.97 7.57 -17.25
C PRO A 212 5.13 6.04 -17.31
N SER A 213 6.30 5.52 -16.96
CA SER A 213 6.61 4.08 -16.96
C SER A 213 6.18 3.33 -15.69
N ASN A 214 5.79 4.02 -14.62
CA ASN A 214 5.43 3.40 -13.34
C ASN A 214 4.18 4.00 -12.68
N SER A 215 3.56 5.01 -13.30
CA SER A 215 2.40 5.70 -12.73
C SER A 215 1.56 6.41 -13.77
N PHE A 216 0.31 6.67 -13.43
CA PHE A 216 -0.63 7.48 -14.21
C PHE A 216 -1.68 8.11 -13.31
N ALA A 217 -2.27 9.19 -13.80
CA ALA A 217 -3.36 9.86 -13.10
C ALA A 217 -4.53 10.16 -14.05
N PHE A 218 -5.73 10.16 -13.49
CA PHE A 218 -6.94 10.63 -14.14
C PHE A 218 -7.63 11.68 -13.28
N VAL A 219 -8.11 12.73 -13.91
CA VAL A 219 -8.94 13.74 -13.26
C VAL A 219 -10.30 13.80 -13.91
N THR A 220 -11.31 14.08 -13.10
CA THR A 220 -12.66 14.43 -13.58
C THR A 220 -12.82 15.93 -13.46
N CYS A 221 -13.20 16.56 -14.55
CA CYS A 221 -13.39 18.01 -14.65
C CYS A 221 -14.87 18.38 -14.83
N ARG A 222 -15.23 19.54 -14.29
CA ARG A 222 -16.45 20.30 -14.60
C ARG A 222 -16.01 21.62 -15.22
N ASP A 223 -16.44 21.91 -16.44
CA ASP A 223 -16.08 23.14 -17.14
C ASP A 223 -14.57 23.45 -17.04
N GLU A 224 -13.74 22.49 -17.45
CA GLU A 224 -12.26 22.51 -17.38
C GLU A 224 -11.66 22.47 -15.97
N MET A 225 -12.43 22.69 -14.91
CA MET A 225 -11.94 22.70 -13.53
C MET A 225 -11.85 21.25 -12.98
N PRO A 226 -10.67 20.78 -12.57
CA PRO A 226 -10.51 19.46 -11.94
C PRO A 226 -11.22 19.41 -10.58
N ILE A 227 -12.14 18.44 -10.42
CA ILE A 227 -12.94 18.27 -9.19
C ILE A 227 -12.69 16.94 -8.46
N ALA A 228 -12.10 15.96 -9.14
CA ALA A 228 -11.64 14.73 -8.51
C ALA A 228 -10.40 14.18 -9.21
N ALA A 229 -9.55 13.47 -8.47
CA ALA A 229 -8.38 12.81 -8.99
C ALA A 229 -8.27 11.37 -8.51
N CYS A 230 -7.67 10.53 -9.35
CA CYS A 230 -7.23 9.18 -9.08
C CYS A 230 -5.77 9.06 -9.55
N PHE A 231 -4.85 8.76 -8.64
CA PHE A 231 -3.44 8.53 -8.95
C PHE A 231 -3.07 7.09 -8.60
N VAL A 232 -2.41 6.45 -9.56
CA VAL A 232 -2.04 5.03 -9.52
C VAL A 232 -0.55 4.89 -9.77
N VAL A 233 0.09 4.01 -9.00
CA VAL A 233 1.44 3.50 -9.28
C VAL A 233 1.34 2.03 -9.66
N HIS A 234 2.33 1.50 -10.40
CA HIS A 234 2.29 0.09 -10.81
C HIS A 234 3.69 -0.53 -10.92
N ASP A 235 3.76 -1.86 -10.79
CA ASP A 235 4.98 -2.65 -10.94
C ASP A 235 5.05 -3.44 -12.26
N GLY A 236 4.16 -3.13 -13.20
CA GLY A 236 4.02 -3.83 -14.48
C GLY A 236 3.08 -5.04 -14.43
N GLN A 237 2.62 -5.46 -13.25
CA GLN A 237 1.62 -6.52 -13.06
C GLN A 237 0.39 -6.00 -12.30
N THR A 238 0.62 -5.28 -11.22
CA THR A 238 -0.42 -4.74 -10.33
C THR A 238 -0.42 -3.22 -10.39
N ALA A 239 -1.60 -2.64 -10.61
CA ALA A 239 -1.88 -1.22 -10.43
C ALA A 239 -2.36 -0.98 -9.00
N TYR A 240 -1.76 -0.05 -8.28
CA TYR A 240 -2.11 0.30 -6.90
C TYR A 240 -2.76 1.69 -6.88
N TYR A 241 -4.01 1.77 -6.44
CA TYR A 241 -4.68 3.04 -6.19
C TYR A 241 -4.08 3.73 -4.98
N LEU A 242 -3.13 4.61 -5.21
CA LEU A 242 -2.34 5.18 -4.13
C LEU A 242 -2.95 6.44 -3.54
N LEU A 243 -3.46 7.36 -4.38
CA LEU A 243 -4.01 8.62 -3.93
C LEU A 243 -5.32 8.95 -4.63
N GLY A 244 -6.26 9.45 -3.85
CA GLY A 244 -7.51 10.01 -4.34
C GLY A 244 -7.75 11.41 -3.79
N GLY A 245 -8.21 12.30 -4.65
CA GLY A 245 -8.44 13.67 -4.30
C GLY A 245 -9.81 14.17 -4.74
N TYR A 246 -10.34 15.16 -4.00
CA TYR A 246 -11.58 15.83 -4.32
C TYR A 246 -11.45 17.33 -4.05
N HIS A 247 -12.01 18.12 -4.93
CA HIS A 247 -12.11 19.56 -4.72
C HIS A 247 -12.95 19.87 -3.46
N ALA A 248 -12.51 20.85 -2.68
CA ALA A 248 -13.12 21.12 -1.37
C ALA A 248 -14.57 21.60 -1.46
N ALA A 249 -14.86 22.51 -2.41
CA ALA A 249 -16.16 23.13 -2.60
C ALA A 249 -17.00 22.41 -3.67
N GLU A 250 -16.39 21.99 -4.77
CA GLU A 250 -17.09 21.34 -5.89
C GLU A 250 -17.25 19.84 -5.65
N ARG A 251 -18.45 19.45 -5.26
CA ARG A 251 -18.77 18.04 -5.00
C ARG A 251 -19.68 17.46 -6.06
N HIS A 252 -19.29 16.32 -6.58
CA HIS A 252 -20.13 15.50 -7.44
C HIS A 252 -19.98 14.03 -7.11
N HIS A 253 -21.09 13.36 -6.79
CA HIS A 253 -21.06 11.96 -6.34
C HIS A 253 -20.44 10.98 -7.33
N GLY A 254 -20.44 11.31 -8.62
CA GLY A 254 -19.85 10.47 -9.67
C GLY A 254 -18.41 10.78 -10.02
N ALA A 255 -17.89 11.96 -9.66
CA ALA A 255 -16.59 12.42 -10.16
C ALA A 255 -15.44 11.46 -9.84
N GLY A 256 -15.29 11.08 -8.56
CA GLY A 256 -14.23 10.14 -8.17
C GLY A 256 -14.43 8.74 -8.75
N ALA A 257 -15.69 8.29 -8.91
CA ALA A 257 -15.98 6.99 -9.50
C ALA A 257 -15.65 6.97 -11.01
N ALA A 258 -15.85 8.08 -11.71
CA ALA A 258 -15.51 8.23 -13.12
C ALA A 258 -13.98 8.24 -13.32
N ALA A 259 -13.23 9.00 -12.52
CA ALA A 259 -11.77 9.00 -12.56
C ALA A 259 -11.20 7.61 -12.23
N MET A 260 -11.72 6.92 -11.20
CA MET A 260 -11.32 5.57 -10.83
C MET A 260 -11.60 4.56 -11.95
N PHE A 261 -12.77 4.62 -12.59
CA PHE A 261 -13.08 3.71 -13.68
C PHE A 261 -12.20 3.96 -14.92
N ALA A 262 -11.86 5.21 -15.21
CA ALA A 262 -10.90 5.52 -16.27
C ALA A 262 -9.50 4.96 -15.94
N ALA A 263 -9.06 5.04 -14.68
CA ALA A 263 -7.81 4.46 -14.23
C ALA A 263 -7.80 2.92 -14.34
N ILE A 264 -8.91 2.26 -13.98
CA ILE A 264 -9.07 0.79 -14.13
C ILE A 264 -8.98 0.39 -15.61
N ARG A 265 -9.67 1.10 -16.49
CA ARG A 265 -9.61 0.84 -17.94
C ARG A 265 -8.20 1.02 -18.49
N HIS A 266 -7.54 2.12 -18.12
CA HIS A 266 -6.17 2.40 -18.54
C HIS A 266 -5.20 1.31 -18.05
N ALA A 267 -5.30 0.88 -16.79
CA ALA A 267 -4.48 -0.20 -16.24
C ALA A 267 -4.65 -1.50 -17.05
N ARG A 268 -5.89 -1.86 -17.39
CA ARG A 268 -6.20 -3.01 -18.25
C ARG A 268 -5.59 -2.86 -19.65
N ASP A 269 -5.80 -1.73 -20.28
CA ASP A 269 -5.33 -1.47 -21.66
C ASP A 269 -3.79 -1.40 -21.72
N ALA A 270 -3.13 -1.02 -20.62
CA ALA A 270 -1.69 -1.11 -20.44
C ALA A 270 -1.18 -2.54 -20.16
N GLY A 271 -2.07 -3.54 -20.09
CA GLY A 271 -1.71 -4.94 -19.93
C GLY A 271 -1.45 -5.38 -18.49
N LEU A 272 -1.75 -4.53 -17.50
CA LEU A 272 -1.69 -4.89 -16.08
C LEU A 272 -2.73 -5.97 -15.75
N LYS A 273 -2.45 -6.81 -14.76
CA LYS A 273 -3.28 -7.98 -14.45
C LYS A 273 -4.26 -7.72 -13.31
N THR A 274 -3.86 -6.91 -12.36
CA THR A 274 -4.63 -6.69 -11.13
C THR A 274 -4.69 -5.20 -10.81
N PHE A 275 -5.85 -4.73 -10.32
CA PHE A 275 -6.00 -3.42 -9.72
C PHE A 275 -6.25 -3.57 -8.22
N ASP A 276 -5.33 -3.05 -7.40
CA ASP A 276 -5.40 -3.08 -5.95
C ASP A 276 -5.90 -1.73 -5.43
N PHE A 277 -7.03 -1.75 -4.72
CA PHE A 277 -7.64 -0.54 -4.15
C PHE A 277 -7.00 -0.11 -2.83
N GLU A 278 -5.94 -0.80 -2.36
CA GLU A 278 -5.24 -0.55 -1.09
C GLU A 278 -6.15 -0.66 0.16
N GLY A 279 -7.41 -0.84 -0.02
CA GLY A 279 -8.39 -1.10 1.03
C GLY A 279 -8.61 0.05 2.01
N SER A 280 -9.50 -0.20 2.95
CA SER A 280 -9.72 0.71 4.09
C SER A 280 -10.50 0.01 5.20
N VAL A 281 -10.15 0.30 6.44
CA VAL A 281 -10.94 -0.09 7.63
C VAL A 281 -12.07 0.90 7.94
N ILE A 282 -12.17 2.01 7.21
CA ILE A 282 -13.23 3.01 7.38
C ILE A 282 -14.45 2.55 6.59
N PRO A 283 -15.63 2.28 7.22
CA PRO A 283 -16.76 1.65 6.55
C PRO A 283 -17.25 2.36 5.28
N ALA A 284 -17.24 3.68 5.25
CA ALA A 284 -17.66 4.45 4.08
C ALA A 284 -16.67 4.30 2.89
N ILE A 285 -15.38 4.24 3.17
CA ILE A 285 -14.32 4.08 2.16
C ILE A 285 -14.28 2.62 1.70
N GLU A 286 -14.40 1.67 2.62
CA GLU A 286 -14.52 0.24 2.31
C GLU A 286 -15.67 -0.02 1.33
N ARG A 287 -16.88 0.47 1.66
CA ARG A 287 -18.05 0.35 0.78
C ARG A 287 -17.83 0.96 -0.60
N TYR A 288 -17.08 2.06 -0.65
CA TYR A 288 -16.72 2.71 -1.91
C TYR A 288 -15.86 1.77 -2.77
N PHE A 289 -14.80 1.19 -2.22
CA PHE A 289 -13.89 0.30 -2.96
C PHE A 289 -14.55 -1.04 -3.32
N ARG A 290 -15.23 -1.67 -2.37
CA ARG A 290 -15.99 -2.91 -2.61
C ARG A 290 -16.97 -2.79 -3.78
N GLY A 291 -17.54 -1.60 -3.95
CA GLY A 291 -18.48 -1.31 -5.04
C GLY A 291 -17.91 -1.42 -6.44
N PHE A 292 -16.59 -1.45 -6.62
CA PHE A 292 -15.94 -1.63 -7.93
C PHE A 292 -15.79 -3.10 -8.34
N GLY A 293 -16.16 -4.07 -7.50
CA GLY A 293 -16.23 -5.48 -7.87
C GLY A 293 -14.96 -6.29 -7.60
N GLY A 294 -14.01 -5.74 -6.87
CA GLY A 294 -12.80 -6.46 -6.46
C GLY A 294 -13.09 -7.54 -5.40
N GLN A 295 -12.25 -8.56 -5.34
CA GLN A 295 -12.27 -9.60 -4.34
C GLN A 295 -11.64 -9.10 -3.03
N ALA A 296 -12.36 -9.21 -1.91
CA ALA A 296 -11.83 -8.92 -0.59
C ALA A 296 -10.65 -9.86 -0.27
N THR A 297 -9.49 -9.29 -0.02
CA THR A 297 -8.25 -10.02 0.23
C THR A 297 -7.68 -9.59 1.57
N PRO A 298 -7.55 -10.50 2.54
CA PRO A 298 -7.00 -10.16 3.85
C PRO A 298 -5.48 -9.94 3.78
N TYR A 299 -5.01 -9.05 4.62
CA TYR A 299 -3.60 -8.92 5.00
C TYR A 299 -3.52 -8.59 6.49
N PHE A 300 -2.36 -8.75 7.10
CA PHE A 300 -2.21 -8.63 8.54
C PHE A 300 -1.25 -7.51 8.91
N THR A 301 -1.59 -6.79 9.98
CA THR A 301 -0.63 -5.91 10.66
C THR A 301 -0.23 -6.56 11.97
N ILE A 302 1.07 -6.67 12.19
CA ILE A 302 1.63 -7.13 13.47
C ILE A 302 1.96 -5.92 14.34
N ASN A 303 1.40 -5.89 15.55
CA ASN A 303 1.57 -4.81 16.49
C ASN A 303 2.15 -5.32 17.80
N LYS A 304 3.11 -4.59 18.34
CA LYS A 304 3.69 -4.82 19.67
C LYS A 304 4.12 -3.48 20.25
N ALA A 305 3.97 -3.29 21.53
CA ALA A 305 4.47 -2.09 22.22
C ALA A 305 5.03 -2.48 23.58
N TRP A 306 5.83 -1.59 24.16
CA TRP A 306 6.23 -1.75 25.57
C TRP A 306 4.99 -1.80 26.46
N LEU A 307 5.00 -2.66 27.46
CA LEU A 307 3.82 -2.95 28.28
C LEU A 307 3.06 -1.70 28.80
N PRO A 308 3.70 -0.66 29.35
CA PRO A 308 2.97 0.53 29.80
C PRO A 308 2.28 1.27 28.63
N ILE A 309 2.95 1.33 27.48
CA ILE A 309 2.43 1.99 26.28
C ILE A 309 1.29 1.14 25.70
N GLU A 310 1.44 -0.17 25.66
CA GLU A 310 0.40 -1.10 25.15
C GLU A 310 -0.88 -0.99 25.97
N ILE A 311 -0.77 -0.93 27.30
CA ILE A 311 -1.92 -0.73 28.18
C ILE A 311 -2.63 0.59 27.85
N ALA A 312 -1.90 1.69 27.71
CA ALA A 312 -2.48 2.99 27.33
C ALA A 312 -3.13 2.95 25.93
N LEU A 313 -2.50 2.27 24.98
CA LEU A 313 -3.03 2.12 23.61
C LEU A 313 -4.28 1.25 23.58
N LYS A 314 -4.43 0.21 24.40
CA LYS A 314 -5.65 -0.60 24.52
C LYS A 314 -6.88 0.23 24.89
N PHE A 315 -6.73 1.29 25.68
CA PHE A 315 -7.84 2.18 25.98
C PHE A 315 -8.22 3.11 24.81
N SER A 316 -7.25 3.58 24.04
CA SER A 316 -7.48 4.55 22.95
C SER A 316 -7.58 3.92 21.57
N LYS A 317 -6.97 2.76 21.35
CA LYS A 317 -6.86 2.05 20.07
C LYS A 317 -7.08 0.55 20.20
N ARG A 318 -8.12 0.15 20.93
CA ARG A 318 -8.45 -1.24 21.29
C ARG A 318 -8.41 -2.22 20.10
N ASN A 319 -8.76 -1.75 18.90
CA ASN A 319 -8.78 -2.62 17.72
C ASN A 319 -7.38 -2.92 17.16
N PHE A 320 -6.35 -2.18 17.60
CA PHE A 320 -4.98 -2.31 17.11
C PHE A 320 -4.02 -2.88 18.15
N PHE A 321 -4.34 -2.84 19.44
CA PHE A 321 -3.53 -3.32 20.56
C PHE A 321 -4.35 -4.13 21.56
#